data_1cf06435b1edd2a0887a664555e539dc
#
_entry.id   1cf06435b1edd2a0887a664555e539dc
#
_cell.length_a   1.000
_cell.length_b   1.000
_cell.length_c   1.000
_cell.angle_alpha   90.00
_cell.angle_beta   90.00
_cell.angle_gamma   90.00
#
_symmetry.space_group_name_H-M   'P 1'
#
loop_
_entity.id
_entity.type
_entity.pdbx_description
1 polymer ?
#
loop_
_entity_poly.entity_id
_entity_poly.type
_entity_poly.pdbx_seq_one_letter_code
_entity_poly.pdbx_strand_id
1 'polypeptide(L)'
;MLLIGNCLDKLKELDSGVIQSCVTSPPYWGLRDYDDDGQLGQEDHPEEFVENLTDIFMEVHRVLREDGTLWLNIGDTYFGAKGGHWDGGNSITNESSGTKYRENRKAPPKHHYLKTKDLSGVPWMLALSLQKRGWYLRQDIIWHKPASMPEPVKDRCTKSHEYIFLLSKSAKYYYDADAIKEPA
;
A
#
# COMPACT_ATOMS: atom_id res chain seq x y z
N MET A 1 -8.48 -1.93 22.15
CA MET A 1 -7.22 -1.32 22.62
C MET A 1 -6.67 -0.46 21.48
N LEU A 2 -6.24 0.76 21.76
CA LEU A 2 -5.58 1.65 20.79
C LEU A 2 -4.10 1.75 21.16
N LEU A 3 -3.20 1.45 20.20
CA LEU A 3 -1.75 1.61 20.34
C LEU A 3 -1.33 2.82 19.50
N ILE A 4 -0.72 3.82 20.12
CA ILE A 4 -0.27 5.04 19.45
C ILE A 4 1.26 5.04 19.38
N GLY A 5 1.82 5.31 18.19
CA GLY A 5 3.25 5.36 17.97
C GLY A 5 3.67 4.74 16.63
N ASN A 6 4.96 4.59 16.41
CA ASN A 6 5.48 3.90 15.24
C ASN A 6 4.95 2.47 15.17
N CYS A 7 4.42 2.05 14.02
CA CYS A 7 3.73 0.76 13.89
C CYS A 7 4.66 -0.43 14.13
N LEU A 8 5.92 -0.35 13.69
CA LEU A 8 6.90 -1.41 13.89
C LEU A 8 7.24 -1.61 15.36
N ASP A 9 7.41 -0.50 16.11
CA ASP A 9 7.67 -0.56 17.54
C ASP A 9 6.48 -1.14 18.29
N LYS A 10 5.26 -0.71 17.92
CA LYS A 10 4.03 -1.21 18.56
C LYS A 10 3.75 -2.68 18.24
N LEU A 11 4.09 -3.14 17.04
CA LEU A 11 3.98 -4.57 16.71
C LEU A 11 4.95 -5.41 17.56
N LYS A 12 6.17 -4.94 17.83
CA LYS A 12 7.16 -5.64 18.69
C LYS A 12 6.72 -5.78 20.15
N GLU A 13 5.84 -4.89 20.62
CA GLU A 13 5.26 -4.99 21.98
C GLU A 13 4.21 -6.11 22.10
N LEU A 14 3.68 -6.62 20.98
CA LEU A 14 2.67 -7.67 20.97
C LEU A 14 3.31 -9.07 20.97
N ASP A 15 2.67 -9.99 21.68
CA ASP A 15 3.06 -11.40 21.65
C ASP A 15 2.84 -12.01 20.27
N SER A 16 3.59 -13.06 19.97
CA SER A 16 3.42 -13.84 18.74
C SER A 16 2.11 -14.63 18.76
N GLY A 17 1.42 -14.70 17.62
CA GLY A 17 0.27 -15.60 17.46
C GLY A 17 -1.01 -15.15 18.19
N VAL A 18 -1.18 -13.87 18.50
CA VAL A 18 -2.33 -13.35 19.26
C VAL A 18 -3.40 -12.69 18.40
N ILE A 19 -3.08 -12.31 17.15
CA ILE A 19 -3.96 -11.57 16.24
C ILE A 19 -4.56 -12.52 15.21
N GLN A 20 -5.87 -12.47 15.00
CA GLN A 20 -6.54 -13.31 13.99
C GLN A 20 -6.44 -12.73 12.59
N SER A 21 -6.58 -11.42 12.44
CA SER A 21 -6.59 -10.78 11.12
C SER A 21 -6.03 -9.36 11.19
N CYS A 22 -5.34 -8.97 10.15
CA CYS A 22 -4.90 -7.61 9.91
C CYS A 22 -5.55 -7.08 8.63
N VAL A 23 -6.23 -5.94 8.70
CA VAL A 23 -6.78 -5.22 7.55
C VAL A 23 -6.16 -3.85 7.54
N THR A 24 -5.46 -3.49 6.45
CA THR A 24 -4.70 -2.24 6.41
C THR A 24 -4.54 -1.68 5.01
N SER A 25 -4.34 -0.36 4.97
CA SER A 25 -3.88 0.39 3.80
C SER A 25 -2.67 1.24 4.26
N PRO A 26 -1.44 0.79 4.00
CA PRO A 26 -0.25 1.55 4.38
C PRO A 26 -0.15 2.85 3.56
N PRO A 27 0.73 3.78 3.92
CA PRO A 27 1.04 4.91 3.05
C PRO A 27 1.41 4.44 1.65
N TYR A 28 0.95 5.15 0.62
CA TYR A 28 1.30 4.81 -0.77
C TYR A 28 2.59 5.53 -1.17
N TRP A 29 3.43 4.85 -1.92
CA TRP A 29 4.70 5.40 -2.35
C TRP A 29 4.53 6.67 -3.19
N GLY A 30 5.15 7.74 -2.72
CA GLY A 30 5.17 9.02 -3.42
C GLY A 30 3.86 9.79 -3.42
N LEU A 31 2.84 9.40 -2.65
CA LEU A 31 1.53 10.03 -2.73
C LEU A 31 1.38 11.21 -1.77
N ARG A 32 1.70 11.04 -0.50
CA ARG A 32 1.47 12.06 0.54
C ARG A 32 2.71 12.27 1.39
N ASP A 33 2.88 13.52 1.80
CA ASP A 33 3.83 13.92 2.81
C ASP A 33 3.04 14.34 4.05
N TYR A 34 3.34 13.71 5.19
CA TYR A 34 2.69 13.98 6.47
C TYR A 34 3.56 14.85 7.38
N ASP A 35 4.66 15.41 6.86
CA ASP A 35 5.64 16.22 7.60
C ASP A 35 6.24 15.43 8.82
N ASP A 36 6.45 14.12 8.68
CA ASP A 36 7.07 13.26 9.70
C ASP A 36 8.35 12.63 9.13
N ASP A 37 9.49 12.87 9.78
CA ASP A 37 10.80 12.41 9.32
C ASP A 37 10.92 10.87 9.25
N GLY A 38 10.06 10.15 9.94
CA GLY A 38 10.02 8.67 9.96
C GLY A 38 8.95 8.06 9.07
N GLN A 39 8.23 8.85 8.26
CA GLN A 39 7.15 8.32 7.45
C GLN A 39 7.63 7.45 6.30
N LEU A 40 6.84 6.42 5.99
CA LEU A 40 6.98 5.61 4.79
C LEU A 40 6.34 6.29 3.57
N GLY A 41 6.82 5.93 2.38
CA GLY A 41 6.30 6.41 1.12
C GLY A 41 7.04 7.64 0.57
N GLN A 42 8.18 8.02 1.18
CA GLN A 42 9.02 9.11 0.74
C GLN A 42 10.40 8.64 0.23
N GLU A 43 10.60 7.34 0.17
CA GLU A 43 11.82 6.72 -0.33
C GLU A 43 12.09 7.14 -1.77
N ASP A 44 13.37 7.28 -2.15
CA ASP A 44 13.76 7.68 -3.50
C ASP A 44 13.43 6.61 -4.55
N HIS A 45 13.42 5.34 -4.13
CA HIS A 45 13.17 4.20 -5.01
C HIS A 45 12.04 3.32 -4.49
N PRO A 46 11.19 2.76 -5.37
CA PRO A 46 10.07 1.91 -4.94
C PRO A 46 10.53 0.61 -4.29
N GLU A 47 11.72 0.11 -4.62
CA GLU A 47 12.28 -1.09 -4.01
C GLU A 47 12.58 -0.90 -2.52
N GLU A 48 13.12 0.25 -2.15
CA GLU A 48 13.40 0.60 -0.75
C GLU A 48 12.09 0.68 0.04
N PHE A 49 11.08 1.33 -0.53
CA PHE A 49 9.75 1.38 0.07
C PHE A 49 9.15 -0.02 0.27
N VAL A 50 9.27 -0.89 -0.75
CA VAL A 50 8.79 -2.27 -0.68
C VAL A 50 9.51 -3.07 0.40
N GLU A 51 10.83 -2.91 0.54
CA GLU A 51 11.60 -3.59 1.58
C GLU A 51 11.19 -3.12 2.98
N ASN A 52 11.07 -1.81 3.20
CA ASN A 52 10.62 -1.23 4.47
C ASN A 52 9.22 -1.76 4.87
N LEU A 53 8.28 -1.79 3.92
CA LEU A 53 6.95 -2.37 4.18
C LEU A 53 7.02 -3.87 4.41
N THR A 54 7.87 -4.59 3.67
CA THR A 54 8.04 -6.03 3.84
C THR A 54 8.48 -6.35 5.27
N ASP A 55 9.44 -5.61 5.81
CA ASP A 55 9.91 -5.81 7.19
C ASP A 55 8.81 -5.57 8.23
N ILE A 56 7.98 -4.53 8.04
CA ILE A 56 6.80 -4.29 8.90
C ILE A 56 5.83 -5.47 8.82
N PHE A 57 5.52 -5.94 7.61
CA PHE A 57 4.60 -7.05 7.43
C PHE A 57 5.16 -8.40 7.91
N MET A 58 6.48 -8.55 8.07
CA MET A 58 7.06 -9.70 8.76
C MET A 58 6.73 -9.68 10.26
N GLU A 59 6.69 -8.50 10.91
CA GLU A 59 6.20 -8.39 12.28
C GLU A 59 4.67 -8.66 12.36
N VAL A 60 3.91 -8.22 11.36
CA VAL A 60 2.48 -8.61 11.27
C VAL A 60 2.36 -10.13 11.16
N HIS A 61 3.19 -10.78 10.35
CA HIS A 61 3.21 -12.25 10.24
C HIS A 61 3.51 -12.93 11.59
N ARG A 62 4.44 -12.37 12.37
CA ARG A 62 4.80 -12.90 13.70
C ARG A 62 3.61 -12.85 14.67
N VAL A 63 2.91 -11.70 14.73
CA VAL A 63 1.80 -11.51 15.67
C VAL A 63 0.51 -12.20 15.24
N LEU A 64 0.36 -12.55 13.96
CA LEU A 64 -0.78 -13.32 13.48
C LEU A 64 -0.74 -14.76 13.99
N ARG A 65 -1.94 -15.29 14.30
CA ARG A 65 -2.15 -16.72 14.58
C ARG A 65 -1.78 -17.56 13.35
N GLU A 66 -1.57 -18.87 13.54
CA GLU A 66 -1.22 -19.77 12.44
C GLU A 66 -2.28 -19.80 11.33
N ASP A 67 -3.55 -19.60 11.67
CA ASP A 67 -4.68 -19.50 10.75
C ASP A 67 -5.05 -18.05 10.38
N GLY A 68 -4.15 -17.11 10.70
CA GLY A 68 -4.39 -15.68 10.53
C GLY A 68 -4.23 -15.19 9.09
N THR A 69 -4.89 -14.05 8.79
CA THR A 69 -4.93 -13.44 7.45
C THR A 69 -4.53 -11.98 7.49
N LEU A 70 -3.93 -11.52 6.37
CA LEU A 70 -3.68 -10.12 6.06
C LEU A 70 -4.48 -9.72 4.82
N TRP A 71 -5.25 -8.64 4.95
CA TRP A 71 -5.98 -7.98 3.86
C TRP A 71 -5.31 -6.64 3.59
N LEU A 72 -4.55 -6.57 2.53
CA LEU A 72 -3.67 -5.45 2.22
C LEU A 72 -4.20 -4.66 1.03
N ASN A 73 -4.75 -3.47 1.29
CA ASN A 73 -5.10 -2.54 0.22
C ASN A 73 -3.91 -1.65 -0.12
N ILE A 74 -3.53 -1.60 -1.38
CA ILE A 74 -2.45 -0.73 -1.84
C ILE A 74 -2.68 -0.27 -3.28
N GLY A 75 -2.44 1.02 -3.51
CA GLY A 75 -2.49 1.64 -4.83
C GLY A 75 -1.11 1.75 -5.47
N ASP A 76 -1.09 1.89 -6.78
CA ASP A 76 0.12 2.07 -7.58
C ASP A 76 0.25 3.52 -8.08
N THR A 77 1.46 3.95 -8.33
CA THR A 77 1.80 5.28 -8.82
C THR A 77 2.63 5.21 -10.09
N TYR A 78 2.74 6.33 -10.81
CA TYR A 78 3.59 6.43 -11.99
C TYR A 78 4.94 7.03 -11.64
N PHE A 79 6.02 6.38 -12.09
CA PHE A 79 7.38 6.84 -11.87
C PHE A 79 7.60 8.20 -12.56
N GLY A 80 8.22 9.14 -11.85
CA GLY A 80 8.45 10.48 -12.36
C GLY A 80 7.21 11.39 -12.39
N ALA A 81 6.05 10.89 -11.96
CA ALA A 81 4.92 11.76 -11.69
C ALA A 81 5.28 12.64 -10.48
N LYS A 82 5.26 13.95 -10.64
CA LYS A 82 5.49 14.89 -9.55
C LYS A 82 4.44 14.65 -8.47
N GLY A 83 4.85 13.95 -7.40
CA GLY A 83 4.10 13.84 -6.15
C GLY A 83 2.68 13.28 -6.21
N GLY A 84 2.36 12.32 -7.08
CA GLY A 84 0.97 11.88 -7.24
C GLY A 84 0.00 13.02 -7.55
N HIS A 85 0.54 14.21 -7.78
CA HIS A 85 -0.22 15.41 -8.07
C HIS A 85 -0.65 15.39 -9.52
N TRP A 86 -1.92 15.45 -9.66
CA TRP A 86 -2.62 15.75 -10.88
C TRP A 86 -2.20 17.15 -11.38
N ASP A 87 -1.41 17.21 -12.45
CA ASP A 87 -0.94 18.47 -13.08
C ASP A 87 -2.08 19.16 -13.84
N GLY A 88 -3.23 19.31 -13.23
CA GLY A 88 -4.36 20.09 -13.71
C GLY A 88 -4.35 21.49 -13.13
N GLY A 89 -3.22 22.20 -13.23
CA GLY A 89 -3.15 23.67 -13.25
C GLY A 89 -3.80 24.49 -12.13
N ASN A 90 -4.37 23.91 -11.10
CA ASN A 90 -4.86 24.64 -9.93
C ASN A 90 -4.56 23.84 -8.66
N SER A 91 -3.59 24.31 -7.92
CA SER A 91 -3.36 23.94 -6.51
C SER A 91 -4.62 24.25 -5.70
N ILE A 92 -5.53 23.29 -5.60
CA ILE A 92 -6.56 23.36 -4.57
C ILE A 92 -5.87 22.90 -3.29
N THR A 93 -5.30 23.86 -2.57
CA THR A 93 -4.93 23.67 -1.17
C THR A 93 -6.22 23.44 -0.41
N ASN A 94 -6.58 22.18 -0.19
CA ASN A 94 -7.60 21.84 0.79
C ASN A 94 -6.98 22.06 2.18
N GLU A 95 -7.02 23.30 2.66
CA GLU A 95 -6.62 23.69 4.01
C GLU A 95 -7.34 22.88 5.11
N SER A 96 -8.41 22.19 4.75
CA SER A 96 -9.22 21.42 5.71
C SER A 96 -8.67 20.03 6.03
N SER A 97 -7.71 19.47 5.29
CA SER A 97 -7.19 18.12 5.51
C SER A 97 -5.84 18.05 6.20
N GLY A 98 -5.17 19.18 6.40
CA GLY A 98 -3.84 19.24 7.05
C GLY A 98 -2.71 18.52 6.29
N THR A 99 -2.97 18.01 5.11
CA THR A 99 -1.99 17.28 4.28
C THR A 99 -1.39 18.21 3.24
N LYS A 100 -0.11 18.50 3.36
CA LYS A 100 0.64 19.22 2.31
C LYS A 100 1.04 18.21 1.23
N TYR A 101 0.74 18.54 -0.01
CA TYR A 101 1.33 17.83 -1.14
C TYR A 101 2.74 18.34 -1.37
N ARG A 102 3.70 17.47 -1.59
CA ARG A 102 5.11 17.83 -1.78
C ARG A 102 5.27 18.68 -3.06
N GLU A 103 5.29 20.00 -2.91
CA GLU A 103 5.39 20.97 -4.02
C GLU A 103 6.74 20.96 -4.75
N ASN A 104 7.80 20.36 -4.18
CA ASN A 104 9.17 20.45 -4.66
C ASN A 104 9.87 19.10 -4.80
N ARG A 105 9.20 18.06 -5.35
CA ARG A 105 9.99 16.90 -5.75
C ARG A 105 10.97 17.31 -6.85
N LYS A 106 12.27 17.19 -6.54
CA LYS A 106 13.32 17.13 -7.54
C LYS A 106 12.93 16.06 -8.57
N ALA A 107 13.39 16.22 -9.83
CA ALA A 107 13.23 15.13 -10.80
C ALA A 107 13.60 13.79 -10.13
N PRO A 108 12.83 12.72 -10.36
CA PRO A 108 13.11 11.45 -9.73
C PRO A 108 14.56 11.05 -10.02
N PRO A 109 15.26 10.45 -9.06
CA PRO A 109 16.61 9.95 -9.29
C PRO A 109 16.58 8.98 -10.48
N LYS A 110 17.69 8.91 -11.22
CA LYS A 110 17.80 7.95 -12.33
C LYS A 110 17.59 6.54 -11.78
N HIS A 111 16.61 5.86 -12.32
CA HIS A 111 16.33 4.47 -11.96
C HIS A 111 16.90 3.52 -13.01
N HIS A 112 17.32 2.31 -12.60
CA HIS A 112 18.01 1.38 -13.48
C HIS A 112 17.12 0.77 -14.58
N TYR A 113 15.79 0.67 -14.33
CA TYR A 113 14.82 0.22 -15.35
C TYR A 113 13.58 1.11 -15.49
N LEU A 114 13.10 1.78 -14.43
CA LEU A 114 11.93 2.63 -14.51
C LEU A 114 12.22 3.93 -15.24
N LYS A 115 11.33 4.30 -16.11
CA LYS A 115 11.35 5.55 -16.89
C LYS A 115 10.16 6.42 -16.50
N THR A 116 10.28 7.71 -16.69
CA THR A 116 9.16 8.64 -16.52
C THR A 116 7.92 8.14 -17.26
N LYS A 117 6.78 8.11 -16.57
CA LYS A 117 5.48 7.56 -16.99
C LYS A 117 5.32 6.04 -16.89
N ASP A 118 6.36 5.28 -16.52
CA ASP A 118 6.15 3.86 -16.22
C ASP A 118 5.25 3.73 -14.98
N LEU A 119 4.32 2.78 -15.02
CA LEU A 119 3.62 2.34 -13.81
C LEU A 119 4.64 1.64 -12.91
N SER A 120 4.75 2.07 -11.65
CA SER A 120 5.84 1.62 -10.77
C SER A 120 5.73 0.15 -10.37
N GLY A 121 4.51 -0.41 -10.34
CA GLY A 121 4.28 -1.82 -10.02
C GLY A 121 4.38 -2.15 -8.53
N VAL A 122 4.40 -1.14 -7.66
CA VAL A 122 4.56 -1.28 -6.22
C VAL A 122 3.64 -2.32 -5.58
N PRO A 123 2.32 -2.39 -5.89
CA PRO A 123 1.44 -3.37 -5.27
C PRO A 123 1.92 -4.81 -5.50
N TRP A 124 2.29 -5.13 -6.73
CA TRP A 124 2.76 -6.47 -7.09
C TRP A 124 4.18 -6.75 -6.59
N MET A 125 5.05 -5.73 -6.57
CA MET A 125 6.38 -5.87 -5.97
C MET A 125 6.26 -6.25 -4.49
N LEU A 126 5.38 -5.57 -3.74
CA LEU A 126 5.14 -5.87 -2.32
C LEU A 126 4.53 -7.27 -2.14
N ALA A 127 3.47 -7.61 -2.88
CA ALA A 127 2.83 -8.91 -2.79
C ALA A 127 3.81 -10.07 -3.04
N LEU A 128 4.65 -9.93 -4.07
CA LEU A 128 5.68 -10.94 -4.40
C LEU A 128 6.85 -10.94 -3.40
N SER A 129 7.21 -9.80 -2.84
CA SER A 129 8.21 -9.73 -1.77
C SER A 129 7.73 -10.46 -0.52
N LEU A 130 6.48 -10.23 -0.10
CA LEU A 130 5.85 -10.92 1.02
C LEU A 130 5.77 -12.44 0.77
N GLN A 131 5.40 -12.85 -0.44
CA GLN A 131 5.37 -14.26 -0.82
C GLN A 131 6.75 -14.92 -0.69
N LYS A 132 7.82 -14.25 -1.14
CA LYS A 132 9.21 -14.73 -1.01
C LYS A 132 9.66 -14.83 0.46
N ARG A 133 9.09 -14.03 1.35
CA ARG A 133 9.39 -14.00 2.78
C ARG A 133 8.50 -14.95 3.61
N GLY A 134 7.71 -15.81 2.96
CA GLY A 134 6.97 -16.89 3.61
C GLY A 134 5.46 -16.72 3.71
N TRP A 135 4.91 -15.59 3.28
CA TRP A 135 3.46 -15.44 3.18
C TRP A 135 2.86 -16.30 2.07
N TYR A 136 1.66 -16.79 2.27
CA TYR A 136 0.85 -17.39 1.21
C TYR A 136 0.04 -16.28 0.53
N LEU A 137 0.41 -15.89 -0.67
CA LEU A 137 -0.40 -14.98 -1.50
C LEU A 137 -1.59 -15.76 -2.05
N ARG A 138 -2.79 -15.49 -1.54
CA ARG A 138 -3.99 -16.30 -1.82
C ARG A 138 -4.83 -15.74 -2.94
N GLN A 139 -4.98 -14.41 -3.00
CA GLN A 139 -5.82 -13.76 -3.99
C GLN A 139 -5.44 -12.30 -4.17
N ASP A 140 -5.61 -11.79 -5.38
CA ASP A 140 -5.75 -10.38 -5.69
C ASP A 140 -7.24 -10.07 -5.91
N ILE A 141 -7.68 -8.98 -5.31
CA ILE A 141 -9.06 -8.52 -5.38
C ILE A 141 -9.02 -7.12 -5.98
N ILE A 142 -9.82 -6.88 -7.00
CA ILE A 142 -9.96 -5.56 -7.61
C ILE A 142 -10.98 -4.75 -6.83
N TRP A 143 -10.51 -3.70 -6.16
CA TRP A 143 -11.39 -2.72 -5.59
C TRP A 143 -11.74 -1.68 -6.65
N HIS A 144 -12.86 -1.87 -7.32
CA HIS A 144 -13.36 -0.94 -8.32
C HIS A 144 -13.88 0.35 -7.69
N LYS A 145 -13.46 1.50 -8.25
CA LYS A 145 -13.90 2.84 -7.84
C LYS A 145 -14.81 3.44 -8.91
N PRO A 146 -16.13 3.33 -8.77
CA PRO A 146 -17.06 3.78 -9.82
C PRO A 146 -17.03 5.30 -10.03
N ALA A 147 -16.65 6.07 -9.02
CA ALA A 147 -16.51 7.54 -9.06
C ALA A 147 -15.03 7.95 -8.97
N SER A 148 -14.15 7.32 -9.77
CA SER A 148 -12.73 7.70 -9.82
C SER A 148 -12.60 9.14 -10.31
N MET A 149 -11.61 9.87 -9.73
CA MET A 149 -11.32 11.24 -10.18
C MET A 149 -10.90 11.22 -11.65
N PRO A 150 -11.42 12.14 -12.49
CA PRO A 150 -10.97 12.27 -13.87
C PRO A 150 -9.47 12.57 -13.92
N GLU A 151 -8.76 11.87 -14.80
CA GLU A 151 -7.34 12.13 -15.03
C GLU A 151 -7.17 12.84 -16.39
N PRO A 152 -6.46 13.98 -16.46
CA PRO A 152 -6.29 14.74 -17.72
C PRO A 152 -5.25 14.11 -18.65
N VAL A 153 -5.10 12.80 -18.60
CA VAL A 153 -4.16 12.05 -19.44
C VAL A 153 -4.83 11.65 -20.76
N LYS A 154 -4.05 11.64 -21.85
CA LYS A 154 -4.52 11.32 -23.19
C LYS A 154 -3.87 10.07 -23.80
N ASP A 155 -2.94 9.47 -23.09
CA ASP A 155 -2.10 8.37 -23.53
C ASP A 155 -2.36 7.04 -22.79
N ARG A 156 -3.34 7.00 -21.92
CA ARG A 156 -3.82 5.80 -21.21
C ARG A 156 -5.24 6.00 -20.68
N CYS A 157 -5.87 4.91 -20.27
CA CYS A 157 -7.16 4.95 -19.59
C CYS A 157 -7.03 5.53 -18.17
N THR A 158 -8.11 6.14 -17.68
CA THR A 158 -8.24 6.56 -16.29
C THR A 158 -8.18 5.33 -15.39
N LYS A 159 -7.36 5.37 -14.34
CA LYS A 159 -7.27 4.31 -13.36
C LYS A 159 -8.46 4.35 -12.40
N SER A 160 -9.27 3.30 -12.39
CA SER A 160 -10.50 3.21 -11.59
C SER A 160 -10.49 2.04 -10.61
N HIS A 161 -9.32 1.53 -10.23
CA HIS A 161 -9.21 0.44 -9.25
C HIS A 161 -7.95 0.54 -8.41
N GLU A 162 -7.99 -0.15 -7.28
CA GLU A 162 -6.84 -0.50 -6.45
C GLU A 162 -6.83 -2.00 -6.19
N TYR A 163 -5.73 -2.51 -5.66
CA TYR A 163 -5.61 -3.92 -5.31
C TYR A 163 -5.86 -4.11 -3.81
N ILE A 164 -6.59 -5.18 -3.48
CA ILE A 164 -6.59 -5.76 -2.14
C ILE A 164 -5.99 -7.15 -2.27
N PHE A 165 -4.86 -7.39 -1.60
CA PHE A 165 -4.26 -8.71 -1.55
C PHE A 165 -4.72 -9.44 -0.31
N LEU A 166 -5.22 -10.67 -0.48
CA LEU A 166 -5.41 -11.61 0.60
C LEU A 166 -4.14 -12.46 0.74
N LEU A 167 -3.50 -12.32 1.90
CA LEU A 167 -2.36 -13.15 2.28
C LEU A 167 -2.70 -13.90 3.57
N SER A 168 -2.14 -15.10 3.71
CA SER A 168 -2.29 -15.90 4.94
C SER A 168 -0.94 -16.34 5.48
N LYS A 169 -0.88 -16.57 6.79
CA LYS A 169 0.33 -17.04 7.46
C LYS A 169 0.65 -18.49 7.10
N SER A 170 -0.36 -19.32 6.91
CA SER A 170 -0.22 -20.72 6.52
C SER A 170 -1.15 -21.14 5.38
N ALA A 171 -0.95 -22.33 4.84
CA ALA A 171 -1.79 -22.89 3.78
C ALA A 171 -3.24 -23.11 4.22
N LYS A 172 -3.45 -23.36 5.54
CA LYS A 172 -4.77 -23.50 6.15
C LYS A 172 -5.03 -22.28 6.99
N TYR A 173 -6.06 -21.53 6.67
CA TYR A 173 -6.42 -20.29 7.36
C TYR A 173 -7.93 -20.20 7.56
N TYR A 174 -8.36 -19.38 8.50
CA TYR A 174 -9.78 -19.15 8.75
C TYR A 174 -10.40 -18.32 7.63
N TYR A 175 -11.45 -18.86 7.03
CA TYR A 175 -12.26 -18.18 6.01
C TYR A 175 -13.69 -18.68 6.08
N ASP A 176 -14.64 -17.80 6.41
CA ASP A 176 -16.06 -18.13 6.49
C ASP A 176 -16.73 -17.87 5.13
N ALA A 177 -16.70 -18.91 4.28
CA ALA A 177 -17.31 -18.83 2.96
C ALA A 177 -18.84 -18.75 3.00
N ASP A 178 -19.47 -19.22 4.08
CA ASP A 178 -20.92 -19.18 4.20
C ASP A 178 -21.43 -17.78 4.53
N ALA A 179 -20.67 -17.01 5.32
CA ALA A 179 -21.01 -15.64 5.69
C ALA A 179 -21.04 -14.65 4.51
N ILE A 180 -20.37 -14.98 3.39
CA ILE A 180 -20.27 -14.10 2.22
C ILE A 180 -21.11 -14.59 1.01
N LYS A 181 -21.90 -15.66 1.18
CA LYS A 181 -22.79 -16.14 0.12
C LYS A 181 -23.85 -15.10 -0.21
N GLU A 182 -23.97 -14.76 -1.47
CA GLU A 182 -25.07 -13.95 -1.97
C GLU A 182 -26.31 -14.85 -2.18
N PRO A 183 -27.53 -14.32 -1.95
CA PRO A 183 -28.73 -15.03 -2.32
C PRO A 183 -28.75 -15.33 -3.83
N ALA A 184 -29.13 -16.54 -4.20
CA ALA A 184 -29.29 -16.93 -5.60
C ALA A 184 -30.45 -16.20 -6.29
#